data_aed338d4560c8a02174aebe50b65bfb9
#
_entry.id   aed338d4560c8a02174aebe50b65bfb9
#
_cell.length_a   1.000
_cell.length_b   1.000
_cell.length_c   1.000
_cell.angle_alpha   90.00
_cell.angle_beta   90.00
_cell.angle_gamma   90.00
#
_symmetry.space_group_name_H-M   'P 1'
#
loop_
_entity.id
_entity.type
_entity.pdbx_description
1 polymer ?
#
loop_
_entity_poly.entity_id
_entity_poly.type
_entity_poly.pdbx_seq_one_letter_code
_entity_poly.pdbx_strand_id
1 'polypeptide(L)'
;MKDKVGRVLLDKRIKIVLPYLEGSLLDIGCGTNKLVRSYSGKGIGTDVYQWGDVDVIVKDAAKLPFDDKTFDTITMVATLNHIPNRTQVLLEAKRVLKDSGKLIVTMIPPKISRVWHGIRKPWDADQSERGMKEGEVWGFSKPELKELLFKSGFQTIEEGSFNLGMNQFFVLKKINKI
;
A
#
# COMPACT_ATOMS: atom_id res chain seq x y z
N MET A 1 -5.19 -11.77 -19.89
CA MET A 1 -4.47 -13.02 -19.45
C MET A 1 -3.14 -12.69 -18.88
N LYS A 2 -2.91 -11.69 -18.35
CA LYS A 2 -1.62 -11.32 -18.85
C LYS A 2 -0.52 -11.30 -17.80
N ASP A 3 -0.80 -11.25 -16.54
CA ASP A 3 0.20 -11.30 -15.48
C ASP A 3 -0.11 -12.37 -14.41
N LYS A 4 0.12 -13.63 -14.74
CA LYS A 4 -0.09 -14.74 -13.79
C LYS A 4 0.82 -14.61 -12.56
N VAL A 5 2.05 -14.17 -12.76
CA VAL A 5 3.03 -14.08 -11.66
C VAL A 5 2.73 -12.91 -10.74
N GLY A 6 2.38 -11.74 -11.29
CA GLY A 6 1.92 -10.60 -10.48
C GLY A 6 0.68 -10.93 -9.66
N ARG A 7 -0.26 -11.70 -10.25
CA ARG A 7 -1.43 -12.20 -9.49
C ARG A 7 -1.05 -13.10 -8.32
N VAL A 8 -0.15 -14.06 -8.54
CA VAL A 8 0.33 -14.93 -7.45
C VAL A 8 1.03 -14.14 -6.35
N LEU A 9 1.81 -13.12 -6.71
CA LEU A 9 2.45 -12.25 -5.73
C LEU A 9 1.44 -11.39 -4.96
N LEU A 10 0.44 -10.86 -5.66
CA LEU A 10 -0.66 -10.13 -5.02
C LEU A 10 -1.40 -11.04 -4.03
N ASP A 11 -1.74 -12.27 -4.43
CA ASP A 11 -2.41 -13.22 -3.57
C ASP A 11 -1.61 -13.56 -2.30
N LYS A 12 -0.30 -13.69 -2.45
CA LYS A 12 0.58 -13.89 -1.29
C LYS A 12 0.60 -12.66 -0.36
N ARG A 13 0.65 -11.44 -0.92
CA ARG A 13 0.56 -10.21 -0.11
C ARG A 13 -0.77 -10.14 0.63
N ILE A 14 -1.87 -10.41 -0.05
CA ILE A 14 -3.21 -10.43 0.54
C ILE A 14 -3.26 -11.42 1.71
N LYS A 15 -2.78 -12.66 1.52
CA LYS A 15 -2.76 -13.67 2.59
C LYS A 15 -1.96 -13.23 3.82
N ILE A 16 -0.88 -12.49 3.65
CA ILE A 16 -0.08 -11.96 4.77
C ILE A 16 -0.78 -10.80 5.47
N VAL A 17 -1.49 -9.95 4.71
CA VAL A 17 -2.15 -8.75 5.25
C VAL A 17 -3.49 -9.07 5.92
N LEU A 18 -4.28 -9.99 5.37
CA LEU A 18 -5.63 -10.34 5.85
C LEU A 18 -5.73 -10.59 7.37
N PRO A 19 -4.81 -11.32 8.04
CA PRO A 19 -4.89 -11.57 9.48
C PRO A 19 -4.78 -10.31 10.35
N TYR A 20 -4.26 -9.21 9.81
CA TYR A 20 -4.10 -7.95 10.52
C TYR A 20 -5.28 -6.99 10.34
N LEU A 21 -6.22 -7.29 9.42
CA LEU A 21 -7.35 -6.43 9.13
C LEU A 21 -8.41 -6.55 10.22
N GLU A 22 -8.94 -5.42 10.65
CA GLU A 22 -10.02 -5.34 11.62
C GLU A 22 -10.93 -4.14 11.34
N GLY A 23 -12.19 -4.25 11.71
CA GLY A 23 -13.17 -3.16 11.62
C GLY A 23 -13.40 -2.64 10.20
N SER A 24 -13.45 -1.31 10.07
CA SER A 24 -13.58 -0.62 8.77
C SER A 24 -12.21 -0.48 8.09
N LEU A 25 -12.10 -1.00 6.86
CA LEU A 25 -10.88 -1.01 6.06
C LEU A 25 -10.89 0.08 4.98
N LEU A 26 -9.79 0.80 4.82
CA LEU A 26 -9.46 1.57 3.63
C LEU A 26 -8.20 1.02 2.97
N ASP A 27 -8.27 0.64 1.69
CA ASP A 27 -7.10 0.26 0.89
C ASP A 27 -6.72 1.40 -0.06
N ILE A 28 -5.57 2.05 0.19
CA ILE A 28 -5.08 3.17 -0.62
C ILE A 28 -4.16 2.64 -1.72
N GLY A 29 -4.53 2.90 -2.99
CA GLY A 29 -3.89 2.30 -4.15
C GLY A 29 -4.30 0.84 -4.31
N CYS A 30 -5.60 0.59 -4.26
CA CYS A 30 -6.18 -0.76 -4.21
C CYS A 30 -6.01 -1.56 -5.51
N GLY A 31 -5.60 -0.90 -6.60
CA GLY A 31 -5.47 -1.55 -7.91
C GLY A 31 -6.78 -2.22 -8.33
N THR A 32 -6.76 -3.54 -8.49
CA THR A 32 -7.98 -4.32 -8.85
C THR A 32 -8.94 -4.55 -7.68
N ASN A 33 -8.72 -3.92 -6.56
CA ASN A 33 -9.55 -4.00 -5.33
C ASN A 33 -9.66 -5.41 -4.71
N LYS A 34 -8.73 -6.28 -5.04
CA LYS A 34 -8.79 -7.69 -4.62
C LYS A 34 -8.66 -7.88 -3.11
N LEU A 35 -7.85 -7.04 -2.43
CA LEU A 35 -7.72 -7.11 -0.97
C LEU A 35 -9.07 -6.84 -0.29
N VAL A 36 -9.73 -5.74 -0.66
CA VAL A 36 -11.03 -5.37 -0.10
C VAL A 36 -12.08 -6.45 -0.37
N ARG A 37 -12.12 -7.01 -1.59
CA ARG A 37 -13.05 -8.10 -1.93
C ARG A 37 -12.72 -9.44 -1.22
N SER A 38 -11.50 -9.60 -0.72
CA SER A 38 -11.09 -10.78 0.06
C SER A 38 -11.31 -10.60 1.56
N TYR A 39 -11.58 -9.39 2.01
CA TYR A 39 -11.83 -9.07 3.41
C TYR A 39 -13.30 -9.33 3.75
N SER A 40 -13.55 -10.03 4.87
CA SER A 40 -14.92 -10.36 5.32
C SER A 40 -15.65 -9.21 6.00
N GLY A 41 -14.93 -8.15 6.38
CA GLY A 41 -15.49 -6.95 7.01
C GLY A 41 -15.90 -5.88 5.99
N LYS A 42 -16.20 -4.68 6.48
CA LYS A 42 -16.50 -3.53 5.65
C LYS A 42 -15.20 -2.88 5.14
N GLY A 43 -15.05 -2.76 3.83
CA GLY A 43 -13.87 -2.16 3.24
C GLY A 43 -14.20 -1.28 2.04
N ILE A 44 -13.35 -0.27 1.81
CA ILE A 44 -13.38 0.63 0.66
C ILE A 44 -11.98 0.64 0.03
N GLY A 45 -11.89 0.43 -1.28
CA GLY A 45 -10.67 0.56 -2.06
C GLY A 45 -10.65 1.88 -2.82
N THR A 46 -9.56 2.64 -2.67
CA THR A 46 -9.33 3.88 -3.42
C THR A 46 -8.13 3.75 -4.33
N ASP A 47 -8.22 4.33 -5.52
CA ASP A 47 -7.09 4.45 -6.45
C ASP A 47 -7.21 5.76 -7.25
N VAL A 48 -6.11 6.18 -7.87
CA VAL A 48 -6.08 7.33 -8.80
C VAL A 48 -6.41 6.92 -10.23
N TYR A 49 -6.53 5.62 -10.48
CA TYR A 49 -6.80 5.03 -11.79
C TYR A 49 -7.81 3.89 -11.68
N GLN A 50 -8.68 3.75 -12.70
CA GLN A 50 -9.71 2.70 -12.75
C GLN A 50 -9.11 1.37 -13.25
N TRP A 51 -8.41 0.65 -12.38
CA TRP A 51 -7.79 -0.65 -12.71
C TRP A 51 -8.79 -1.81 -12.82
N GLY A 52 -9.97 -1.64 -12.27
CA GLY A 52 -11.00 -2.68 -12.20
C GLY A 52 -12.17 -2.22 -11.33
N ASP A 53 -12.45 -2.96 -10.29
CA ASP A 53 -13.59 -2.74 -9.39
C ASP A 53 -13.22 -1.80 -8.21
N VAL A 54 -12.65 -0.64 -8.53
CA VAL A 54 -12.29 0.40 -7.54
C VAL A 54 -13.56 1.05 -6.99
N ASP A 55 -13.67 1.16 -5.66
CA ASP A 55 -14.87 1.74 -5.04
C ASP A 55 -14.90 3.27 -5.16
N VAL A 56 -13.75 3.93 -4.99
CA VAL A 56 -13.65 5.41 -5.04
C VAL A 56 -12.40 5.81 -5.82
N ILE A 57 -12.60 6.50 -6.94
CA ILE A 57 -11.51 7.12 -7.70
C ILE A 57 -11.21 8.49 -7.10
N VAL A 58 -9.94 8.71 -6.74
CA VAL A 58 -9.47 9.99 -6.20
C VAL A 58 -8.45 10.63 -7.15
N LYS A 59 -8.44 11.96 -7.23
CA LYS A 59 -7.45 12.68 -8.05
C LYS A 59 -6.06 12.68 -7.41
N ASP A 60 -6.02 12.69 -6.08
CA ASP A 60 -4.83 12.70 -5.27
C ASP A 60 -5.11 11.98 -3.93
N ALA A 61 -4.35 10.95 -3.62
CA ALA A 61 -4.48 10.21 -2.37
C ALA A 61 -4.09 11.03 -1.12
N ALA A 62 -3.50 12.22 -1.30
CA ALA A 62 -3.28 13.18 -0.22
C ALA A 62 -4.54 14.00 0.15
N LYS A 63 -5.67 13.75 -0.53
CA LYS A 63 -6.96 14.43 -0.29
C LYS A 63 -8.09 13.42 -0.45
N LEU A 64 -8.29 12.61 0.57
CA LEU A 64 -9.31 11.56 0.58
C LEU A 64 -10.69 12.14 0.97
N PRO A 65 -11.77 11.71 0.31
CA PRO A 65 -13.12 12.20 0.59
C PRO A 65 -13.75 11.49 1.79
N PHE A 66 -13.01 11.38 2.89
CA PHE A 66 -13.45 10.74 4.12
C PHE A 66 -13.20 11.64 5.32
N ASP A 67 -14.05 11.51 6.34
CA ASP A 67 -13.90 12.24 7.59
C ASP A 67 -12.68 11.74 8.40
N ASP A 68 -12.25 12.57 9.35
CA ASP A 68 -11.20 12.22 10.30
C ASP A 68 -11.58 10.96 11.08
N LYS A 69 -10.60 10.11 11.38
CA LYS A 69 -10.76 8.95 12.28
C LYS A 69 -11.91 8.00 11.87
N THR A 70 -12.06 7.76 10.57
CA THR A 70 -13.13 6.92 10.02
C THR A 70 -12.76 5.43 10.04
N PHE A 71 -11.50 5.09 9.74
CA PHE A 71 -11.10 3.70 9.49
C PHE A 71 -10.35 3.09 10.67
N ASP A 72 -10.62 1.81 10.93
CA ASP A 72 -9.90 1.01 11.92
C ASP A 72 -8.58 0.48 11.35
N THR A 73 -8.59 0.15 10.06
CA THR A 73 -7.41 -0.34 9.35
C THR A 73 -7.24 0.43 8.03
N ILE A 74 -6.01 0.83 7.75
CA ILE A 74 -5.60 1.34 6.43
C ILE A 74 -4.52 0.42 5.87
N THR A 75 -4.60 0.14 4.56
CA THR A 75 -3.58 -0.65 3.85
C THR A 75 -2.98 0.14 2.70
N MET A 76 -1.68 -0.09 2.44
CA MET A 76 -0.96 0.34 1.25
C MET A 76 -0.14 -0.85 0.74
N VAL A 77 -0.73 -1.66 -0.13
CA VAL A 77 -0.15 -2.92 -0.59
C VAL A 77 0.68 -2.71 -1.85
N ALA A 78 2.00 -2.61 -1.70
CA ALA A 78 2.96 -2.35 -2.79
C ALA A 78 2.62 -1.08 -3.62
N THR A 79 2.13 -0.06 -2.97
CA THR A 79 1.64 1.18 -3.61
C THR A 79 2.53 2.38 -3.33
N LEU A 80 3.10 2.49 -2.12
CA LEU A 80 3.78 3.69 -1.65
C LEU A 80 4.97 4.13 -2.53
N ASN A 81 5.61 3.21 -3.24
CA ASN A 81 6.69 3.50 -4.19
C ASN A 81 6.20 4.22 -5.46
N HIS A 82 4.92 4.09 -5.80
CA HIS A 82 4.28 4.76 -6.95
C HIS A 82 3.66 6.12 -6.60
N ILE A 83 3.78 6.57 -5.36
CA ILE A 83 3.23 7.84 -4.89
C ILE A 83 4.36 8.88 -4.80
N PRO A 84 4.39 9.93 -5.64
CA PRO A 84 5.40 10.97 -5.57
C PRO A 84 5.35 11.78 -4.26
N ASN A 85 4.16 12.23 -3.86
CA ASN A 85 3.88 13.03 -2.66
C ASN A 85 3.57 12.15 -1.43
N ARG A 86 4.35 11.09 -1.22
CA ARG A 86 4.09 10.02 -0.23
C ARG A 86 3.96 10.51 1.22
N THR A 87 4.70 11.54 1.60
CA THR A 87 4.57 12.13 2.95
C THR A 87 3.19 12.72 3.16
N GLN A 88 2.66 13.47 2.19
CA GLN A 88 1.31 14.04 2.25
C GLN A 88 0.24 12.94 2.29
N VAL A 89 0.41 11.88 1.50
CA VAL A 89 -0.50 10.73 1.51
C VAL A 89 -0.47 10.00 2.87
N LEU A 90 0.71 9.84 3.47
CA LEU A 90 0.83 9.23 4.80
C LEU A 90 0.20 10.12 5.89
N LEU A 91 0.33 11.45 5.79
CA LEU A 91 -0.35 12.38 6.71
C LEU A 91 -1.87 12.31 6.55
N GLU A 92 -2.36 12.18 5.32
CA GLU A 92 -3.77 12.02 5.04
C GLU A 92 -4.30 10.66 5.52
N ALA A 93 -3.55 9.58 5.32
CA ALA A 93 -3.85 8.29 5.90
C ALA A 93 -3.93 8.38 7.44
N LYS A 94 -2.99 9.12 8.06
CA LYS A 94 -3.04 9.39 9.51
C LYS A 94 -4.29 10.15 9.94
N ARG A 95 -4.78 11.11 9.15
CA ARG A 95 -6.00 11.87 9.44
C ARG A 95 -7.22 10.97 9.47
N VAL A 96 -7.42 10.15 8.44
CA VAL A 96 -8.62 9.30 8.30
C VAL A 96 -8.55 8.01 9.12
N LEU A 97 -7.38 7.62 9.62
CA LEU A 97 -7.21 6.48 10.53
C LEU A 97 -7.68 6.87 11.94
N LYS A 98 -8.38 5.98 12.64
CA LYS A 98 -8.71 6.14 14.06
C LYS A 98 -7.46 6.17 14.93
N ASP A 99 -7.54 6.72 16.14
CA ASP A 99 -6.37 6.80 17.04
C ASP A 99 -5.88 5.42 17.50
N SER A 100 -6.80 4.46 17.67
CA SER A 100 -6.50 3.04 17.94
C SER A 100 -6.18 2.23 16.70
N GLY A 101 -6.36 2.80 15.52
CA GLY A 101 -6.27 2.10 14.24
C GLY A 101 -4.84 1.69 13.85
N LYS A 102 -4.74 0.85 12.81
CA LYS A 102 -3.49 0.35 12.26
C LYS A 102 -3.31 0.75 10.80
N LEU A 103 -2.07 1.12 10.44
CA LEU A 103 -1.63 1.21 9.04
C LEU A 103 -0.80 -0.04 8.72
N ILE A 104 -1.09 -0.69 7.60
CA ILE A 104 -0.34 -1.85 7.12
C ILE A 104 0.27 -1.50 5.75
N VAL A 105 1.58 -1.62 5.66
CA VAL A 105 2.33 -1.33 4.43
C VAL A 105 3.08 -2.57 3.97
N THR A 106 2.99 -2.90 2.69
CA THR A 106 3.89 -3.88 2.07
C THR A 106 4.78 -3.22 1.04
N MET A 107 6.03 -3.69 0.94
CA MET A 107 7.03 -3.08 0.06
C MET A 107 7.99 -4.13 -0.52
N ILE A 108 8.49 -3.86 -1.72
CA ILE A 108 9.56 -4.61 -2.35
C ILE A 108 10.86 -3.80 -2.19
N PRO A 109 11.98 -4.43 -1.77
CA PRO A 109 13.28 -3.76 -1.76
C PRO A 109 13.71 -3.29 -3.15
N PRO A 110 14.40 -2.13 -3.27
CA PRO A 110 14.69 -1.50 -4.57
C PRO A 110 15.47 -2.39 -5.55
N LYS A 111 16.46 -3.14 -5.05
CA LYS A 111 17.28 -4.05 -5.88
C LYS A 111 16.42 -5.15 -6.51
N ILE A 112 15.52 -5.73 -5.72
CA ILE A 112 14.62 -6.80 -6.18
C ILE A 112 13.60 -6.23 -7.16
N SER A 113 13.04 -5.06 -6.88
CA SER A 113 12.09 -4.39 -7.76
C SER A 113 12.70 -4.10 -9.14
N ARG A 114 13.92 -3.54 -9.20
CA ARG A 114 14.61 -3.26 -10.48
C ARG A 114 14.81 -4.51 -11.32
N VAL A 115 15.32 -5.59 -10.71
CA VAL A 115 15.52 -6.88 -11.40
C VAL A 115 14.19 -7.43 -11.88
N TRP A 116 13.18 -7.39 -11.02
CA TRP A 116 11.85 -7.90 -11.30
C TRP A 116 11.17 -7.18 -12.47
N HIS A 117 11.15 -5.86 -12.45
CA HIS A 117 10.59 -5.05 -13.54
C HIS A 117 11.42 -5.15 -14.82
N GLY A 118 12.74 -5.28 -14.71
CA GLY A 118 13.61 -5.51 -15.88
C GLY A 118 13.28 -6.81 -16.61
N ILE A 119 13.07 -7.91 -15.88
CA ILE A 119 12.72 -9.22 -16.46
C ILE A 119 11.28 -9.22 -17.02
N ARG A 120 10.36 -8.50 -16.38
CA ARG A 120 8.92 -8.54 -16.71
C ARG A 120 8.44 -7.42 -17.63
N LYS A 121 9.32 -6.50 -18.02
CA LYS A 121 8.97 -5.33 -18.84
C LYS A 121 7.96 -5.61 -19.98
N PRO A 122 8.03 -6.73 -20.71
CA PRO A 122 7.08 -7.01 -21.80
C PRO A 122 5.67 -7.39 -21.34
N TRP A 123 5.49 -7.79 -20.07
CA TRP A 123 4.23 -8.30 -19.51
C TRP A 123 3.71 -7.51 -18.31
N ASP A 124 4.45 -6.49 -17.88
CA ASP A 124 4.09 -5.66 -16.75
C ASP A 124 3.17 -4.53 -17.21
N ALA A 125 1.86 -4.68 -16.94
CA ALA A 125 0.86 -3.71 -17.37
C ALA A 125 1.11 -2.32 -16.75
N ASP A 126 1.55 -2.24 -15.50
CA ASP A 126 1.86 -0.97 -14.83
C ASP A 126 3.00 -0.23 -15.53
N GLN A 127 4.05 -0.95 -15.93
CA GLN A 127 5.18 -0.37 -16.67
C GLN A 127 4.87 -0.10 -18.15
N SER A 128 4.05 -0.95 -18.79
CA SER A 128 3.72 -0.82 -20.21
C SER A 128 2.61 0.20 -20.48
N GLU A 129 1.65 0.32 -19.57
CA GLU A 129 0.49 1.20 -19.73
C GLU A 129 0.69 2.57 -19.06
N ARG A 130 1.40 2.62 -17.93
CA ARG A 130 1.57 3.83 -17.14
C ARG A 130 3.01 4.36 -17.14
N GLY A 131 4.00 3.48 -17.11
CA GLY A 131 5.42 3.83 -16.93
C GLY A 131 5.74 4.38 -15.54
N MET A 132 7.01 4.69 -15.30
CA MET A 132 7.46 5.39 -14.08
C MET A 132 7.25 6.89 -14.26
N LYS A 133 6.54 7.50 -13.33
CA LYS A 133 6.33 8.96 -13.29
C LYS A 133 7.41 9.64 -12.47
N GLU A 134 7.58 10.94 -12.68
CA GLU A 134 8.48 11.76 -11.87
C GLU A 134 8.12 11.64 -10.38
N GLY A 135 9.14 11.44 -9.53
CA GLY A 135 8.98 11.25 -8.09
C GLY A 135 8.67 9.82 -7.64
N GLU A 136 8.34 8.90 -8.54
CA GLU A 136 8.21 7.48 -8.22
C GLU A 136 9.58 6.82 -7.99
N VAL A 137 9.60 5.76 -7.19
CA VAL A 137 10.82 4.99 -6.88
C VAL A 137 10.59 3.49 -7.06
N TRP A 138 11.65 2.74 -7.31
CA TRP A 138 11.58 1.28 -7.48
C TRP A 138 11.18 0.51 -6.21
N GLY A 139 11.18 1.18 -5.06
CA GLY A 139 10.89 0.62 -3.76
C GLY A 139 11.76 1.29 -2.70
N PHE A 140 11.69 0.80 -1.48
CA PHE A 140 12.45 1.32 -0.35
C PHE A 140 13.26 0.22 0.31
N SER A 141 14.47 0.55 0.76
CA SER A 141 15.13 -0.28 1.76
C SER A 141 14.37 -0.20 3.09
N LYS A 142 14.53 -1.19 3.94
CA LYS A 142 13.86 -1.25 5.24
C LYS A 142 14.13 0.00 6.12
N PRO A 143 15.38 0.50 6.25
CA PRO A 143 15.66 1.72 7.00
C PRO A 143 14.98 2.95 6.42
N GLU A 144 15.06 3.15 5.10
CA GLU A 144 14.42 4.30 4.42
C GLU A 144 12.90 4.32 4.62
N LEU A 145 12.25 3.17 4.49
CA LEU A 145 10.80 3.07 4.69
C LEU A 145 10.43 3.35 6.15
N LYS A 146 11.16 2.79 7.11
CA LYS A 146 10.92 3.04 8.54
C LYS A 146 11.09 4.51 8.89
N GLU A 147 12.12 5.16 8.37
CA GLU A 147 12.34 6.60 8.58
C GLU A 147 11.21 7.44 7.99
N LEU A 148 10.76 7.15 6.77
CA LEU A 148 9.63 7.83 6.14
C LEU A 148 8.35 7.69 6.97
N LEU A 149 8.04 6.47 7.40
CA LEU A 149 6.85 6.17 8.19
C LEU A 149 6.91 6.87 9.56
N PHE A 150 8.07 6.85 10.23
CA PHE A 150 8.27 7.52 11.52
C PHE A 150 8.11 9.05 11.38
N LYS A 151 8.75 9.68 10.40
CA LYS A 151 8.60 11.12 10.10
C LYS A 151 7.16 11.51 9.76
N SER A 152 6.37 10.58 9.23
CA SER A 152 4.94 10.77 8.95
C SER A 152 4.04 10.52 10.17
N GLY A 153 4.63 10.23 11.33
CA GLY A 153 3.92 10.07 12.61
C GLY A 153 3.36 8.67 12.83
N PHE A 154 4.05 7.65 12.31
CA PHE A 154 3.72 6.24 12.55
C PHE A 154 4.89 5.52 13.23
N GLN A 155 4.57 4.63 14.17
CA GLN A 155 5.52 3.73 14.82
C GLN A 155 5.25 2.30 14.37
N THR A 156 6.29 1.59 13.94
CA THR A 156 6.21 0.17 13.63
C THR A 156 6.04 -0.63 14.92
N ILE A 157 5.01 -1.47 14.97
CA ILE A 157 4.73 -2.38 16.08
C ILE A 157 5.03 -3.84 15.72
N GLU A 158 4.95 -4.18 14.43
CA GLU A 158 5.31 -5.48 13.91
C GLU A 158 5.88 -5.33 12.49
N GLU A 159 6.83 -6.17 12.13
CA GLU A 159 7.43 -6.20 10.80
C GLU A 159 7.92 -7.60 10.46
N GLY A 160 7.92 -7.90 9.17
CA GLY A 160 8.42 -9.17 8.69
C GLY A 160 8.76 -9.16 7.20
N SER A 161 9.19 -10.30 6.73
CA SER A 161 9.45 -10.53 5.30
C SER A 161 8.86 -11.86 4.85
N PHE A 162 8.54 -11.93 3.58
CA PHE A 162 8.01 -13.14 2.94
C PHE A 162 8.54 -13.30 1.51
N ASN A 163 8.26 -14.43 0.86
CA ASN A 163 8.82 -14.77 -0.45
C ASN A 163 10.35 -14.68 -0.46
N LEU A 164 11.02 -15.37 0.47
CA LEU A 164 12.48 -15.38 0.59
C LEU A 164 13.10 -13.97 0.74
N GLY A 165 12.44 -13.08 1.48
CA GLY A 165 12.90 -11.70 1.70
C GLY A 165 12.61 -10.73 0.55
N MET A 166 11.98 -11.18 -0.54
CA MET A 166 11.63 -10.33 -1.67
C MET A 166 10.50 -9.33 -1.39
N ASN A 167 9.74 -9.54 -0.33
CA ASN A 167 8.70 -8.62 0.11
C ASN A 167 8.81 -8.41 1.62
N GLN A 168 8.50 -7.21 2.06
CA GLN A 168 8.46 -6.81 3.46
C GLN A 168 7.05 -6.34 3.80
N PHE A 169 6.63 -6.53 5.05
CA PHE A 169 5.41 -5.93 5.58
C PHE A 169 5.70 -5.23 6.91
N PHE A 170 4.92 -4.23 7.20
CA PHE A 170 4.98 -3.42 8.41
C PHE A 170 3.57 -3.17 8.91
N VAL A 171 3.35 -3.41 10.20
CA VAL A 171 2.14 -3.02 10.93
C VAL A 171 2.52 -1.85 11.82
N LEU A 172 1.75 -0.78 11.74
CA LEU A 172 2.08 0.49 12.37
C LEU A 172 0.89 1.04 13.13
N LYS A 173 1.19 1.79 14.19
CA LYS A 173 0.23 2.63 14.92
C LYS A 173 0.61 4.09 14.81
N LYS A 174 -0.35 4.98 15.06
CA LYS A 174 -0.08 6.41 15.21
C LYS A 174 0.87 6.66 16.38
N ILE A 175 1.83 7.55 16.17
CA ILE A 175 2.55 8.15 17.29
C ILE A 175 1.60 9.16 17.93
N ASN A 176 1.10 8.86 19.09
CA ASN A 176 0.35 9.83 19.90
C ASN A 176 1.35 10.85 20.45
N LYS A 177 1.13 12.14 20.20
CA LYS A 177 1.84 13.17 20.94
C LYS A 177 1.43 13.03 22.42
N ILE A 178 2.43 12.82 23.27
CA ILE A 178 2.30 12.95 24.71
C ILE A 178 2.01 14.41 25.03
#